data_bacc00cbfaf89d1a160481025e8e473e
#
_entry.id   bacc00cbfaf89d1a160481025e8e473e
#
_cell.length_a   1.000
_cell.length_b   1.000
_cell.length_c   1.000
_cell.angle_alpha   90.00
_cell.angle_beta   90.00
_cell.angle_gamma   90.00
#
_symmetry.space_group_name_H-M   'P 1'
#
loop_
_entity.id
_entity.type
_entity.pdbx_description
1 polymer ?
#
loop_
_entity_poly.entity_id
_entity_poly.type
_entity_poly.pdbx_seq_one_letter_code
_entity_poly.pdbx_strand_id
1 'polypeptide(L)'
;MASELLAALADDLEQLIRLHDRELDAPTLAALRRADFPHGLALPPAGEAGHQAYANMAAVLAEPTSLDELAADYAAIYLNNSLGASPYESVWLSDDHLACAAPMFELRELYAAAGLRAADWRSRFDDHFVLQLQYLQHLLHVPAEGRQAASFIDEHVGYWFPDFAQRVSLFCAASFYAALAELTHVWLQRLRGVLGEINDLPSPSRDEMTARINRKLALDKAEVAPIRFMPGGQGPSW
;
A
#
# COMPACT_ATOMS: atom_id res chain seq x y z
N MET A 1 25.29 -10.71 2.23
CA MET A 1 24.42 -10.94 1.05
C MET A 1 22.94 -10.73 1.35
N ALA A 2 22.26 -11.59 2.15
CA ALA A 2 20.81 -11.39 2.40
C ALA A 2 20.49 -10.04 3.09
N SER A 3 21.28 -9.62 4.07
CA SER A 3 21.10 -8.32 4.75
C SER A 3 21.34 -7.12 3.83
N GLU A 4 22.32 -7.18 2.96
CA GLU A 4 22.60 -6.11 1.99
C GLU A 4 21.49 -6.00 0.95
N LEU A 5 20.95 -7.15 0.50
CA LEU A 5 19.80 -7.16 -0.40
C LEU A 5 18.58 -6.53 0.28
N LEU A 6 18.25 -6.94 1.50
CA LEU A 6 17.11 -6.37 2.24
C LEU A 6 17.26 -4.87 2.46
N ALA A 7 18.48 -4.39 2.72
CA ALA A 7 18.74 -2.94 2.83
C ALA A 7 18.49 -2.22 1.49
N ALA A 8 18.98 -2.76 0.37
CA ALA A 8 18.72 -2.18 -0.94
C ALA A 8 17.22 -2.18 -1.31
N LEU A 9 16.48 -3.23 -0.91
CA LEU A 9 15.03 -3.29 -1.09
C LEU A 9 14.28 -2.27 -0.21
N ALA A 10 14.79 -2.01 0.99
CA ALA A 10 14.23 -0.96 1.85
C ALA A 10 14.49 0.45 1.28
N ASP A 11 15.64 0.67 0.62
CA ASP A 11 15.96 1.92 -0.06
C ASP A 11 15.05 2.13 -1.29
N ASP A 12 14.81 1.09 -2.11
CA ASP A 12 13.82 1.13 -3.20
C ASP A 12 12.45 1.52 -2.67
N LEU A 13 12.03 0.86 -1.60
CA LEU A 13 10.72 1.09 -1.00
C LEU A 13 10.59 2.51 -0.44
N GLU A 14 11.65 3.07 0.15
CA GLU A 14 11.68 4.47 0.59
C GLU A 14 11.46 5.42 -0.59
N GLN A 15 12.05 5.14 -1.73
CA GLN A 15 11.84 5.94 -2.94
C GLN A 15 10.39 5.87 -3.41
N LEU A 16 9.80 4.67 -3.49
CA LEU A 16 8.38 4.49 -3.85
C LEU A 16 7.45 5.19 -2.86
N ILE A 17 7.71 5.05 -1.54
CA ILE A 17 6.96 5.76 -0.49
C ILE A 17 6.95 7.26 -0.74
N ARG A 18 8.11 7.88 -0.97
CA ARG A 18 8.22 9.33 -1.20
C ARG A 18 7.41 9.79 -2.40
N LEU A 19 7.36 8.99 -3.47
CA LEU A 19 6.64 9.32 -4.69
C LEU A 19 5.11 9.20 -4.52
N HIS A 20 4.63 8.36 -3.60
CA HIS A 20 3.21 8.24 -3.27
C HIS A 20 2.77 9.17 -2.14
N ASP A 21 3.69 9.62 -1.27
CA ASP A 21 3.37 10.36 -0.05
C ASP A 21 3.00 11.82 -0.29
N ARG A 22 3.49 12.38 -1.38
CA ARG A 22 3.29 13.79 -1.70
C ARG A 22 3.29 14.04 -3.20
N GLU A 23 2.74 15.18 -3.55
CA GLU A 23 2.78 15.73 -4.88
C GLU A 23 4.20 15.85 -5.42
N LEU A 24 4.40 15.51 -6.68
CA LEU A 24 5.69 15.54 -7.35
C LEU A 24 6.07 16.98 -7.71
N ASP A 25 7.22 17.43 -7.22
CA ASP A 25 7.78 18.74 -7.54
C ASP A 25 8.80 18.71 -8.68
N ALA A 26 9.14 19.89 -9.21
CA ALA A 26 10.10 20.01 -10.32
C ALA A 26 11.51 19.46 -9.99
N PRO A 27 12.08 19.70 -8.80
CA PRO A 27 13.36 19.10 -8.41
C PRO A 27 13.33 17.58 -8.40
N THR A 28 12.28 16.98 -7.84
CA THR A 28 12.10 15.52 -7.77
C THR A 28 11.93 14.93 -9.17
N LEU A 29 11.09 15.53 -10.02
CA LEU A 29 10.91 15.09 -11.41
C LEU A 29 12.24 15.13 -12.18
N ALA A 30 13.01 16.21 -12.02
CA ALA A 30 14.33 16.32 -12.64
C ALA A 30 15.34 15.30 -12.08
N ALA A 31 15.24 14.95 -10.80
CA ALA A 31 16.10 13.93 -10.19
C ALA A 31 15.78 12.53 -10.72
N LEU A 32 14.51 12.17 -10.85
CA LEU A 32 14.07 10.89 -11.42
C LEU A 32 14.58 10.72 -12.86
N ARG A 33 14.47 11.76 -13.68
CA ARG A 33 14.97 11.76 -15.07
C ARG A 33 16.48 11.57 -15.12
N ARG A 34 17.24 12.23 -14.24
CA ARG A 34 18.71 12.09 -14.19
C ARG A 34 19.16 10.72 -13.69
N ALA A 35 18.39 10.13 -12.77
CA ALA A 35 18.69 8.83 -12.18
C ALA A 35 18.26 7.65 -13.05
N ASP A 36 17.71 7.90 -14.26
CA ASP A 36 17.17 6.87 -15.14
C ASP A 36 16.16 5.95 -14.42
N PHE A 37 15.31 6.56 -13.57
CA PHE A 37 14.26 5.82 -12.88
C PHE A 37 13.27 5.21 -13.88
N PRO A 38 12.84 3.95 -13.75
CA PRO A 38 13.01 3.06 -12.59
C PRO A 38 14.18 2.07 -12.68
N HIS A 39 15.07 2.18 -13.68
CA HIS A 39 16.14 1.20 -13.91
C HIS A 39 17.18 1.13 -12.80
N GLY A 40 17.23 2.13 -11.92
CA GLY A 40 18.09 2.15 -10.74
C GLY A 40 17.57 1.35 -9.53
N LEU A 41 16.34 0.80 -9.60
CA LEU A 41 15.80 -0.03 -8.52
C LEU A 41 16.57 -1.35 -8.38
N ALA A 42 16.75 -1.81 -7.15
CA ALA A 42 17.49 -3.04 -6.83
C ALA A 42 16.77 -4.31 -7.34
N LEU A 43 15.43 -4.28 -7.46
CA LEU A 43 14.67 -5.35 -8.10
C LEU A 43 14.52 -5.06 -9.59
N PRO A 44 15.18 -5.83 -10.46
CA PRO A 44 14.98 -5.70 -11.90
C PRO A 44 13.56 -6.15 -12.30
N PRO A 45 13.02 -5.65 -13.44
CA PRO A 45 11.74 -6.10 -13.94
C PRO A 45 11.76 -7.61 -14.22
N ALA A 46 10.65 -8.29 -13.94
CA ALA A 46 10.50 -9.71 -14.19
C ALA A 46 9.16 -10.00 -14.88
N GLY A 47 9.18 -10.93 -15.82
CA GLY A 47 8.02 -11.25 -16.62
C GLY A 47 7.59 -10.10 -17.55
N GLU A 48 6.56 -10.34 -18.36
CA GLU A 48 6.05 -9.35 -19.31
C GLU A 48 5.50 -8.11 -18.60
N ALA A 49 4.68 -8.30 -17.57
CA ALA A 49 4.07 -7.21 -16.81
C ALA A 49 5.13 -6.30 -16.15
N GLY A 50 6.19 -6.89 -15.56
CA GLY A 50 7.28 -6.13 -14.97
C GLY A 50 8.02 -5.27 -16.00
N HIS A 51 8.38 -5.85 -17.14
CA HIS A 51 9.04 -5.09 -18.20
C HIS A 51 8.15 -3.98 -18.76
N GLN A 52 6.84 -4.24 -18.90
CA GLN A 52 5.89 -3.22 -19.37
C GLN A 52 5.76 -2.07 -18.36
N ALA A 53 5.64 -2.34 -17.07
CA ALA A 53 5.54 -1.30 -16.03
C ALA A 53 6.79 -0.41 -16.00
N TYR A 54 7.99 -1.00 -16.11
CA TYR A 54 9.24 -0.24 -16.19
C TYR A 54 9.30 0.63 -17.46
N ALA A 55 8.89 0.07 -18.61
CA ALA A 55 8.85 0.80 -19.87
C ALA A 55 7.83 1.96 -19.83
N ASN A 56 6.65 1.74 -19.23
CA ASN A 56 5.62 2.75 -19.06
C ASN A 56 6.14 3.93 -18.22
N MET A 57 6.77 3.64 -17.07
CA MET A 57 7.34 4.66 -16.20
C MET A 57 8.44 5.45 -16.90
N ALA A 58 9.36 4.79 -17.59
CA ALA A 58 10.41 5.45 -18.37
C ALA A 58 9.83 6.34 -19.47
N ALA A 59 8.82 5.87 -20.18
CA ALA A 59 8.14 6.63 -21.22
C ALA A 59 7.46 7.89 -20.68
N VAL A 60 6.72 7.79 -19.58
CA VAL A 60 6.07 8.93 -18.95
C VAL A 60 7.09 9.97 -18.46
N LEU A 61 8.23 9.53 -17.93
CA LEU A 61 9.29 10.43 -17.49
C LEU A 61 10.01 11.12 -18.68
N ALA A 62 10.04 10.50 -19.84
CA ALA A 62 10.64 11.09 -21.04
C ALA A 62 9.78 12.21 -21.64
N GLU A 63 8.47 12.17 -21.45
CA GLU A 63 7.54 13.17 -21.97
C GLU A 63 7.56 14.47 -21.15
N PRO A 64 7.35 15.63 -21.80
CA PRO A 64 7.10 16.88 -21.08
C PRO A 64 5.82 16.77 -20.26
N THR A 65 5.93 16.99 -18.96
CA THR A 65 4.80 16.89 -18.04
C THR A 65 4.62 18.22 -17.30
N SER A 66 3.40 18.71 -17.28
CA SER A 66 3.01 19.90 -16.50
C SER A 66 2.94 19.55 -15.01
N LEU A 67 3.52 20.39 -14.16
CA LEU A 67 3.38 20.23 -12.70
C LEU A 67 1.95 20.41 -12.25
N ASP A 68 1.17 21.30 -12.89
CA ASP A 68 -0.24 21.51 -12.56
C ASP A 68 -1.08 20.26 -12.89
N GLU A 69 -0.79 19.57 -13.99
CA GLU A 69 -1.44 18.29 -14.33
C GLU A 69 -1.08 17.21 -13.32
N LEU A 70 0.19 17.12 -12.91
CA LEU A 70 0.64 16.18 -11.86
C LEU A 70 -0.05 16.46 -10.52
N ALA A 71 -0.17 17.72 -10.13
CA ALA A 71 -0.88 18.13 -8.92
C ALA A 71 -2.36 17.75 -8.97
N ALA A 72 -3.02 17.97 -10.12
CA ALA A 72 -4.42 17.60 -10.32
C ALA A 72 -4.62 16.08 -10.22
N ASP A 73 -3.76 15.29 -10.85
CA ASP A 73 -3.79 13.83 -10.79
C ASP A 73 -3.55 13.31 -9.36
N TYR A 74 -2.54 13.87 -8.66
CA TYR A 74 -2.28 13.53 -7.27
C TYR A 74 -3.51 13.79 -6.38
N ALA A 75 -4.11 14.97 -6.52
CA ALA A 75 -5.31 15.34 -5.76
C ALA A 75 -6.48 14.40 -6.07
N ALA A 76 -6.68 14.05 -7.34
CA ALA A 76 -7.77 13.17 -7.78
C ALA A 76 -7.63 11.74 -7.22
N ILE A 77 -6.40 11.24 -7.10
CA ILE A 77 -6.10 9.88 -6.63
C ILE A 77 -6.05 9.84 -5.09
N TYR A 78 -5.24 10.71 -4.47
CA TYR A 78 -4.88 10.55 -3.06
C TYR A 78 -5.66 11.44 -2.09
N LEU A 79 -6.24 12.56 -2.54
CA LEU A 79 -6.82 13.54 -1.63
C LEU A 79 -8.35 13.59 -1.65
N ASN A 80 -8.98 13.49 -2.81
CA ASN A 80 -10.43 13.74 -2.93
C ASN A 80 -11.23 12.52 -3.41
N ASN A 81 -10.56 11.38 -3.66
CA ASN A 81 -11.19 10.13 -4.11
C ASN A 81 -12.11 10.30 -5.34
N SER A 82 -11.86 11.29 -6.19
CA SER A 82 -12.75 11.60 -7.33
C SER A 82 -12.79 10.49 -8.38
N LEU A 83 -11.77 9.63 -8.41
CA LEU A 83 -11.68 8.46 -9.30
C LEU A 83 -12.28 7.18 -8.67
N GLY A 84 -12.74 7.23 -7.43
CA GLY A 84 -13.11 6.04 -6.67
C GLY A 84 -11.93 5.09 -6.43
N ALA A 85 -10.69 5.62 -6.51
CA ALA A 85 -9.44 4.92 -6.21
C ALA A 85 -8.98 5.36 -4.82
N SER A 86 -9.57 4.77 -3.78
CA SER A 86 -9.23 5.13 -2.40
C SER A 86 -7.86 4.58 -2.01
N PRO A 87 -6.96 5.37 -1.38
CA PRO A 87 -5.68 4.90 -0.88
C PRO A 87 -5.78 4.18 0.48
N TYR A 88 -6.98 3.78 0.90
CA TYR A 88 -7.28 3.14 2.18
C TYR A 88 -7.77 1.70 1.97
N GLU A 89 -7.14 0.74 2.66
CA GLU A 89 -7.48 -0.69 2.57
C GLU A 89 -8.94 -0.97 2.94
N SER A 90 -9.46 -0.36 3.99
CA SER A 90 -10.84 -0.56 4.46
C SER A 90 -11.88 -0.37 3.34
N VAL A 91 -11.66 0.56 2.42
CA VAL A 91 -12.58 0.84 1.31
C VAL A 91 -12.67 -0.33 0.32
N TRP A 92 -11.62 -1.12 0.20
CA TRP A 92 -11.55 -2.27 -0.72
C TRP A 92 -12.04 -3.57 -0.10
N LEU A 93 -11.95 -3.69 1.24
CA LEU A 93 -12.26 -4.91 1.97
C LEU A 93 -13.61 -4.87 2.69
N SER A 94 -14.21 -3.71 2.89
CA SER A 94 -15.52 -3.59 3.52
C SER A 94 -16.67 -3.61 2.50
N ASP A 95 -17.76 -4.27 2.84
CA ASP A 95 -18.94 -4.40 1.96
C ASP A 95 -19.60 -3.05 1.63
N ASP A 96 -19.48 -2.08 2.53
CA ASP A 96 -20.02 -0.72 2.42
C ASP A 96 -19.05 0.29 1.82
N HIS A 97 -17.83 -0.15 1.49
CA HIS A 97 -16.75 0.68 0.94
C HIS A 97 -16.43 1.94 1.77
N LEU A 98 -16.56 1.84 3.09
CA LEU A 98 -16.25 2.94 4.00
C LEU A 98 -14.82 2.84 4.54
N ALA A 99 -14.21 3.99 4.76
CA ALA A 99 -12.96 4.08 5.52
C ALA A 99 -13.21 3.79 7.01
N CYS A 100 -12.14 3.56 7.78
CA CYS A 100 -12.19 3.29 9.22
C CYS A 100 -12.93 1.99 9.59
N ALA A 101 -12.80 0.94 8.79
CA ALA A 101 -13.33 -0.39 9.09
C ALA A 101 -12.28 -1.27 9.83
N ALA A 102 -12.60 -2.55 10.05
CA ALA A 102 -11.77 -3.51 10.77
C ALA A 102 -10.28 -3.51 10.34
N PRO A 103 -9.92 -3.46 9.04
CA PRO A 103 -8.52 -3.45 8.61
C PRO A 103 -7.70 -2.30 9.21
N MET A 104 -8.30 -1.11 9.39
CA MET A 104 -7.61 0.02 9.99
C MET A 104 -7.21 -0.25 11.45
N PHE A 105 -8.09 -0.86 12.23
CA PHE A 105 -7.81 -1.17 13.65
C PHE A 105 -6.74 -2.26 13.77
N GLU A 106 -6.80 -3.26 12.91
CA GLU A 106 -5.80 -4.31 12.84
C GLU A 106 -4.40 -3.75 12.52
N LEU A 107 -4.28 -2.92 11.48
CA LEU A 107 -3.01 -2.29 11.12
C LEU A 107 -2.47 -1.43 12.26
N ARG A 108 -3.33 -0.71 12.99
CA ARG A 108 -2.95 0.04 14.20
C ARG A 108 -2.34 -0.86 15.26
N GLU A 109 -2.90 -2.05 15.50
CA GLU A 109 -2.37 -3.03 16.45
C GLU A 109 -1.03 -3.60 15.98
N LEU A 110 -0.88 -3.92 14.70
CA LEU A 110 0.38 -4.37 14.11
C LEU A 110 1.48 -3.30 14.27
N TYR A 111 1.18 -2.04 13.99
CA TYR A 111 2.13 -0.95 14.17
C TYR A 111 2.50 -0.78 15.65
N ALA A 112 1.51 -0.82 16.55
CA ALA A 112 1.76 -0.69 17.99
C ALA A 112 2.62 -1.84 18.54
N ALA A 113 2.42 -3.07 18.06
CA ALA A 113 3.24 -4.22 18.45
C ALA A 113 4.71 -4.06 18.02
N ALA A 114 4.98 -3.34 16.90
CA ALA A 114 6.32 -2.97 16.46
C ALA A 114 6.86 -1.67 17.10
N GLY A 115 6.12 -1.06 18.04
CA GLY A 115 6.50 0.22 18.65
C GLY A 115 6.28 1.44 17.75
N LEU A 116 5.49 1.29 16.71
CA LEU A 116 5.18 2.34 15.72
C LEU A 116 3.77 2.90 15.93
N ARG A 117 3.53 4.08 15.36
CA ARG A 117 2.20 4.71 15.29
C ARG A 117 2.14 5.71 14.13
N ALA A 118 0.97 5.91 13.56
CA ALA A 118 0.74 7.01 12.62
C ALA A 118 0.99 8.36 13.31
N ALA A 119 1.77 9.23 12.68
CA ALA A 119 2.11 10.54 13.23
C ALA A 119 0.88 11.48 13.28
N ASP A 120 0.06 11.43 12.28
CA ASP A 120 -1.16 12.24 12.15
C ASP A 120 -2.37 11.39 11.74
N TRP A 121 -2.84 10.59 12.68
CA TRP A 121 -3.98 9.68 12.48
C TRP A 121 -5.31 10.39 12.19
N ARG A 122 -5.39 11.71 12.41
CA ARG A 122 -6.59 12.51 12.13
C ARG A 122 -6.72 12.92 10.67
N SER A 123 -5.59 13.08 9.99
CA SER A 123 -5.56 13.41 8.56
C SER A 123 -5.36 12.17 7.68
N ARG A 124 -4.71 11.14 8.23
CA ARG A 124 -4.40 9.90 7.50
C ARG A 124 -4.60 8.71 8.43
N PHE A 125 -5.61 7.89 8.16
CA PHE A 125 -5.91 6.68 8.94
C PHE A 125 -4.82 5.62 8.78
N ASP A 126 -4.73 4.70 9.75
CA ASP A 126 -3.64 3.72 9.84
C ASP A 126 -3.58 2.76 8.64
N ASP A 127 -4.69 2.54 7.93
CA ASP A 127 -4.81 1.70 6.74
C ASP A 127 -4.50 2.41 5.41
N HIS A 128 -3.95 3.64 5.48
CA HIS A 128 -3.49 4.33 4.28
C HIS A 128 -2.30 3.62 3.66
N PHE A 129 -2.31 3.48 2.33
CA PHE A 129 -1.27 2.81 1.54
C PHE A 129 0.16 3.18 1.92
N VAL A 130 0.45 4.48 2.04
CA VAL A 130 1.79 4.96 2.39
C VAL A 130 2.24 4.44 3.77
N LEU A 131 1.33 4.38 4.76
CA LEU A 131 1.66 3.85 6.09
C LEU A 131 1.93 2.34 6.05
N GLN A 132 1.21 1.60 5.22
CA GLN A 132 1.48 0.19 4.99
C GLN A 132 2.85 -0.04 4.35
N LEU A 133 3.24 0.78 3.37
CA LEU A 133 4.58 0.71 2.79
C LEU A 133 5.68 1.06 3.80
N GLN A 134 5.45 2.08 4.65
CA GLN A 134 6.40 2.44 5.72
C GLN A 134 6.56 1.32 6.75
N TYR A 135 5.48 0.63 7.10
CA TYR A 135 5.56 -0.54 7.96
C TYR A 135 6.31 -1.70 7.30
N LEU A 136 6.04 -1.97 6.03
CA LEU A 136 6.78 -2.96 5.25
C LEU A 136 8.27 -2.63 5.19
N GLN A 137 8.63 -1.36 4.99
CA GLN A 137 10.02 -0.90 5.05
C GLN A 137 10.66 -1.18 6.41
N HIS A 138 9.93 -0.91 7.50
CA HIS A 138 10.40 -1.23 8.85
C HIS A 138 10.70 -2.74 9.00
N LEU A 139 9.82 -3.61 8.52
CA LEU A 139 10.03 -5.07 8.56
C LEU A 139 11.25 -5.51 7.74
N LEU A 140 11.56 -4.85 6.62
CA LEU A 140 12.74 -5.15 5.82
C LEU A 140 14.07 -4.77 6.51
N HIS A 141 14.05 -3.76 7.40
CA HIS A 141 15.22 -3.39 8.21
C HIS A 141 15.51 -4.39 9.34
N VAL A 142 14.59 -5.29 9.66
CA VAL A 142 14.77 -6.32 10.69
C VAL A 142 14.86 -7.70 10.01
N PRO A 143 16.06 -8.22 9.75
CA PRO A 143 16.22 -9.46 8.96
C PRO A 143 15.47 -10.68 9.52
N ALA A 144 15.21 -10.72 10.84
CA ALA A 144 14.43 -11.78 11.48
C ALA A 144 12.94 -11.74 11.10
N GLU A 145 12.44 -10.64 10.56
CA GLU A 145 11.04 -10.40 10.26
C GLU A 145 10.67 -10.60 8.78
N GLY A 146 11.57 -11.16 7.97
CA GLY A 146 11.32 -11.41 6.55
C GLY A 146 10.06 -12.27 6.28
N ARG A 147 9.74 -13.18 7.18
CA ARG A 147 8.54 -14.00 7.16
C ARG A 147 7.29 -13.16 7.43
N GLN A 148 7.37 -12.24 8.39
CA GLN A 148 6.30 -11.29 8.70
C GLN A 148 6.09 -10.29 7.56
N ALA A 149 7.16 -9.80 6.93
CA ALA A 149 7.07 -8.95 5.76
C ALA A 149 6.33 -9.64 4.60
N ALA A 150 6.63 -10.93 4.33
CA ALA A 150 5.92 -11.71 3.32
C ALA A 150 4.43 -11.87 3.64
N SER A 151 4.09 -12.25 4.88
CA SER A 151 2.70 -12.38 5.33
C SER A 151 1.96 -11.04 5.28
N PHE A 152 2.62 -9.94 5.64
CA PHE A 152 2.03 -8.60 5.58
C PHE A 152 1.68 -8.20 4.13
N ILE A 153 2.54 -8.53 3.16
CA ILE A 153 2.20 -8.30 1.76
C ILE A 153 0.97 -9.14 1.36
N ASP A 154 0.92 -10.41 1.75
CA ASP A 154 -0.17 -11.31 1.38
C ASP A 154 -1.53 -10.90 1.98
N GLU A 155 -1.56 -10.41 3.21
CA GLU A 155 -2.79 -10.17 3.97
C GLU A 155 -3.27 -8.72 3.90
N HIS A 156 -2.39 -7.77 3.54
CA HIS A 156 -2.68 -6.35 3.48
C HIS A 156 -2.35 -5.77 2.09
N VAL A 157 -1.27 -5.01 1.97
CA VAL A 157 -0.97 -4.18 0.81
C VAL A 157 -1.00 -4.94 -0.53
N GLY A 158 -0.49 -6.15 -0.58
CA GLY A 158 -0.44 -6.95 -1.81
C GLY A 158 -1.80 -7.53 -2.23
N TYR A 159 -2.78 -7.57 -1.33
CA TYR A 159 -4.10 -8.09 -1.62
C TYR A 159 -5.00 -7.07 -2.33
N TRP A 160 -5.10 -5.86 -1.83
CA TRP A 160 -6.02 -4.84 -2.34
C TRP A 160 -5.38 -3.83 -3.32
N PHE A 161 -4.06 -3.59 -3.20
CA PHE A 161 -3.36 -2.62 -4.01
C PHE A 161 -3.42 -2.88 -5.53
N PRO A 162 -3.46 -4.14 -6.02
CA PRO A 162 -3.68 -4.42 -7.44
C PRO A 162 -4.97 -3.79 -7.99
N ASP A 163 -6.06 -3.84 -7.22
CA ASP A 163 -7.35 -3.26 -7.60
C ASP A 163 -7.29 -1.71 -7.60
N PHE A 164 -6.58 -1.13 -6.64
CA PHE A 164 -6.25 0.31 -6.63
C PHE A 164 -5.46 0.71 -7.88
N ALA A 165 -4.36 0.04 -8.17
CA ALA A 165 -3.51 0.34 -9.33
C ALA A 165 -4.31 0.23 -10.64
N GLN A 166 -5.12 -0.81 -10.79
CA GLN A 166 -5.99 -0.97 -11.93
C GLN A 166 -7.01 0.19 -12.04
N ARG A 167 -7.62 0.60 -10.94
CA ARG A 167 -8.57 1.71 -10.93
C ARG A 167 -7.91 3.01 -11.35
N VAL A 168 -6.72 3.31 -10.83
CA VAL A 168 -5.95 4.51 -11.22
C VAL A 168 -5.63 4.46 -12.72
N SER A 169 -5.17 3.33 -13.25
CA SER A 169 -4.83 3.17 -14.67
C SER A 169 -6.03 3.35 -15.60
N LEU A 170 -7.24 2.97 -15.17
CA LEU A 170 -8.46 3.16 -15.97
C LEU A 170 -8.83 4.63 -16.18
N PHE A 171 -8.51 5.50 -15.23
CA PHE A 171 -8.92 6.91 -15.26
C PHE A 171 -7.78 7.89 -15.59
N CYS A 172 -6.54 7.47 -15.40
CA CYS A 172 -5.34 8.28 -15.58
C CYS A 172 -4.25 7.56 -16.39
N ALA A 173 -4.62 6.81 -17.43
CA ALA A 173 -3.77 5.84 -18.13
C ALA A 173 -2.40 6.37 -18.65
N ALA A 174 -2.29 7.67 -18.89
CA ALA A 174 -1.04 8.30 -19.37
C ALA A 174 -0.35 9.15 -18.29
N SER A 175 -0.78 9.05 -17.01
CA SER A 175 -0.23 9.87 -15.95
C SER A 175 0.96 9.20 -15.26
N PHE A 176 1.83 10.04 -14.68
CA PHE A 176 2.92 9.60 -13.83
C PHE A 176 2.43 8.68 -12.69
N TYR A 177 1.33 9.05 -12.04
CA TYR A 177 0.82 8.29 -10.88
C TYR A 177 0.18 6.96 -11.27
N ALA A 178 -0.37 6.83 -12.49
CA ALA A 178 -0.82 5.54 -13.00
C ALA A 178 0.37 4.61 -13.26
N ALA A 179 1.41 5.11 -13.93
CA ALA A 179 2.64 4.35 -14.14
C ALA A 179 3.34 4.01 -12.81
N LEU A 180 3.32 4.92 -11.82
CA LEU A 180 3.86 4.68 -10.49
C LEU A 180 3.09 3.58 -9.74
N ALA A 181 1.76 3.59 -9.81
CA ALA A 181 0.93 2.56 -9.15
C ALA A 181 1.17 1.19 -9.79
N GLU A 182 1.25 1.11 -11.11
CA GLU A 182 1.58 -0.13 -11.84
C GLU A 182 2.99 -0.63 -11.47
N LEU A 183 3.99 0.25 -11.50
CA LEU A 183 5.36 -0.07 -11.12
C LEU A 183 5.43 -0.60 -9.68
N THR A 184 4.77 0.08 -8.74
CA THR A 184 4.75 -0.32 -7.33
C THR A 184 4.07 -1.68 -7.16
N HIS A 185 2.99 -1.95 -7.91
CA HIS A 185 2.33 -3.24 -7.89
C HIS A 185 3.28 -4.38 -8.29
N VAL A 186 3.93 -4.28 -9.45
CA VAL A 186 4.84 -5.33 -9.93
C VAL A 186 6.08 -5.46 -9.04
N TRP A 187 6.55 -4.35 -8.47
CA TRP A 187 7.65 -4.33 -7.52
C TRP A 187 7.29 -5.08 -6.23
N LEU A 188 6.10 -4.84 -5.65
CA LEU A 188 5.61 -5.56 -4.47
C LEU A 188 5.46 -7.06 -4.74
N GLN A 189 4.96 -7.46 -5.90
CA GLN A 189 4.89 -8.87 -6.29
C GLN A 189 6.29 -9.50 -6.36
N ARG A 190 7.25 -8.78 -6.94
CA ARG A 190 8.64 -9.25 -7.03
C ARG A 190 9.29 -9.35 -5.66
N LEU A 191 9.10 -8.34 -4.79
CA LEU A 191 9.55 -8.36 -3.40
C LEU A 191 8.99 -9.59 -2.67
N ARG A 192 7.68 -9.85 -2.78
CA ARG A 192 7.04 -11.01 -2.16
C ARG A 192 7.67 -12.32 -2.62
N GLY A 193 7.99 -12.44 -3.91
CA GLY A 193 8.70 -13.59 -4.45
C GLY A 193 10.08 -13.79 -3.81
N VAL A 194 10.88 -12.73 -3.73
CA VAL A 194 12.22 -12.76 -3.09
C VAL A 194 12.13 -13.13 -1.61
N LEU A 195 11.18 -12.54 -0.88
CA LEU A 195 10.95 -12.89 0.53
C LEU A 195 10.52 -14.35 0.68
N GLY A 196 9.72 -14.85 -0.26
CA GLY A 196 9.31 -16.26 -0.31
C GLY A 196 10.48 -17.20 -0.50
N GLU A 197 11.38 -16.90 -1.44
CA GLU A 197 12.60 -17.66 -1.71
C GLU A 197 13.54 -17.69 -0.49
N ILE A 198 13.76 -16.52 0.15
CA ILE A 198 14.66 -16.41 1.32
C ILE A 198 14.11 -17.17 2.54
N ASN A 199 12.79 -17.21 2.72
CA ASN A 199 12.15 -17.74 3.92
C ASN A 199 11.48 -19.11 3.72
N ASP A 200 11.61 -19.72 2.56
CA ASP A 200 10.93 -20.98 2.18
C ASP A 200 9.40 -20.87 2.40
N LEU A 201 8.82 -19.79 1.84
CA LEU A 201 7.40 -19.45 1.95
C LEU A 201 6.78 -19.34 0.55
N PRO A 202 6.01 -20.33 0.10
CA PRO A 202 5.30 -20.23 -1.16
C PRO A 202 4.31 -19.04 -1.12
N SER A 203 4.17 -18.34 -2.24
CA SER A 203 3.15 -17.31 -2.37
C SER A 203 1.76 -17.95 -2.42
N PRO A 204 0.82 -17.52 -1.57
CA PRO A 204 -0.54 -18.02 -1.62
C PRO A 204 -1.24 -17.58 -2.91
N SER A 205 -2.19 -18.37 -3.37
CA SER A 205 -3.11 -17.93 -4.43
C SER A 205 -4.04 -16.82 -3.93
N ARG A 206 -4.62 -16.05 -4.87
CA ARG A 206 -5.62 -15.02 -4.51
C ARG A 206 -6.82 -15.62 -3.78
N ASP A 207 -7.25 -16.80 -4.15
CA ASP A 207 -8.37 -17.48 -3.50
C ASP A 207 -8.04 -17.86 -2.04
N GLU A 208 -6.82 -18.32 -1.79
CA GLU A 208 -6.35 -18.59 -0.42
C GLU A 208 -6.26 -17.31 0.42
N MET A 209 -5.75 -16.22 -0.15
CA MET A 209 -5.73 -14.91 0.53
C MET A 209 -7.15 -14.44 0.83
N THR A 210 -8.05 -14.50 -0.15
CA THR A 210 -9.47 -14.14 0.02
C THR A 210 -10.12 -14.96 1.14
N ALA A 211 -9.87 -16.27 1.17
CA ALA A 211 -10.42 -17.13 2.23
C ALA A 211 -9.89 -16.79 3.62
N ARG A 212 -8.60 -16.40 3.74
CA ARG A 212 -7.99 -15.96 5.01
C ARG A 212 -8.61 -14.64 5.50
N ILE A 213 -8.69 -13.63 4.63
CA ILE A 213 -9.23 -12.31 4.94
C ILE A 213 -10.71 -12.42 5.33
N ASN A 214 -11.53 -13.15 4.56
CA ASN A 214 -12.95 -13.34 4.88
C ASN A 214 -13.16 -14.05 6.22
N ARG A 215 -12.32 -15.03 6.55
CA ARG A 215 -12.38 -15.71 7.86
C ARG A 215 -12.08 -14.73 9.00
N LYS A 216 -11.09 -13.87 8.83
CA LYS A 216 -10.69 -12.85 9.78
C LYS A 216 -11.81 -11.83 10.02
N LEU A 217 -12.32 -11.24 8.95
CA LEU A 217 -13.46 -10.31 9.01
C LEU A 217 -14.71 -10.92 9.64
N ALA A 218 -14.95 -12.22 9.46
CA ALA A 218 -16.08 -12.92 10.09
C ALA A 218 -15.87 -13.11 11.59
N LEU A 219 -14.64 -13.33 12.05
CA LEU A 219 -14.31 -13.42 13.48
C LEU A 219 -14.49 -12.07 14.16
N ASP A 220 -14.01 -10.97 13.57
CA ASP A 220 -14.19 -9.62 14.10
C ASP A 220 -15.67 -9.25 14.24
N LYS A 221 -16.51 -9.61 13.24
CA LYS A 221 -17.96 -9.41 13.32
C LYS A 221 -18.61 -10.23 14.47
N ALA A 222 -18.05 -11.40 14.79
CA ALA A 222 -18.60 -12.28 15.83
C ALA A 222 -18.22 -11.83 17.26
N GLU A 223 -17.11 -11.13 17.45
CA GLU A 223 -16.66 -10.62 18.75
C GLU A 223 -17.40 -9.35 19.20
N VAL A 224 -18.06 -8.64 18.28
CA VAL A 224 -18.86 -7.46 18.65
C VAL A 224 -20.15 -7.90 19.31
N ALA A 225 -20.15 -7.99 20.63
CA ALA A 225 -21.38 -8.21 21.41
C ALA A 225 -22.34 -7.02 21.18
N PRO A 226 -23.62 -7.27 20.82
CA PRO A 226 -24.56 -6.18 20.61
C PRO A 226 -24.72 -5.39 21.91
N ILE A 227 -24.59 -4.07 21.82
CA ILE A 227 -24.92 -3.18 22.95
C ILE A 227 -26.40 -3.40 23.25
N ARG A 228 -26.69 -4.12 24.33
CA ARG A 228 -28.06 -4.18 24.85
C ARG A 228 -28.36 -2.86 25.53
N PHE A 229 -29.29 -2.10 24.95
CA PHE A 229 -29.88 -0.95 25.65
C PHE A 229 -30.52 -1.51 26.96
N MET A 230 -29.90 -1.19 28.07
CA MET A 230 -30.54 -1.35 29.37
C MET A 230 -31.41 -0.12 29.60
N PRO A 231 -32.75 -0.23 29.61
CA PRO A 231 -33.60 0.88 30.02
C PRO A 231 -33.12 1.33 31.40
N GLY A 232 -32.71 2.59 31.50
CA GLY A 232 -32.22 3.13 32.77
C GLY A 232 -33.19 2.83 33.89
N GLY A 233 -32.69 2.22 34.96
CA GLY A 233 -33.42 2.17 36.18
C GLY A 233 -33.86 3.60 36.55
N GLN A 234 -35.08 3.75 37.04
CA GLN A 234 -35.63 5.05 37.41
C GLN A 234 -34.58 5.82 38.23
N GLY A 235 -34.07 6.90 37.69
CA GLY A 235 -33.23 7.81 38.42
C GLY A 235 -34.01 8.34 39.62
N PRO A 236 -33.32 8.73 40.70
CA PRO A 236 -34.00 9.29 41.85
C PRO A 236 -34.84 10.49 41.41
N SER A 237 -36.11 10.43 41.73
CA SER A 237 -37.02 11.58 41.55
C SER A 237 -36.56 12.69 42.51
N TRP A 238 -36.15 13.79 41.96
CA TRP A 238 -35.90 15.05 42.69
C TRP A 238 -37.20 15.67 43.06
#